data_0f77c6725990734a072251f747c69be8
#
_entry.id   0f77c6725990734a072251f747c69be8
#
_cell.length_a   1.000
_cell.length_b   1.000
_cell.length_c   1.000
_cell.angle_alpha   90.00
_cell.angle_beta   90.00
_cell.angle_gamma   90.00
#
_symmetry.space_group_name_H-M   'P 1'
#
loop_
_entity.id
_entity.type
_entity.pdbx_description
1 polymer ?
#
loop_
_entity_poly.entity_id
_entity_poly.type
_entity_poly.pdbx_seq_one_letter_code
_entity_poly.pdbx_strand_id
1 'polypeptide(L)'
;EKVAVCGYHGWHDWYLSIDLNKRKRLDQLLFPGISMNGIPQGLKNSSIPFEYNNYNQIKDIVKNNDLAAIKMEVQRNFLPKNNFLEKIRKLCDRKKIILIFDECTTGFRETYGGLHLKYKVNPDLAIFGKALGNG
;
A
#
# COMPACT_ATOMS: atom_id res chain seq x y z
N GLU A 1 7.06 15.17 3.10
CA GLU A 1 6.07 14.27 2.45
C GLU A 1 6.11 12.88 3.07
N LYS A 2 4.99 12.18 3.03
CA LYS A 2 4.82 10.83 3.59
C LYS A 2 4.25 9.89 2.53
N VAL A 3 4.21 8.59 2.82
CA VAL A 3 3.56 7.60 1.97
C VAL A 3 2.45 6.90 2.75
N ALA A 4 1.24 6.88 2.22
CA ALA A 4 0.18 6.04 2.76
C ALA A 4 0.32 4.62 2.21
N VAL A 5 0.18 3.58 3.07
CA VAL A 5 0.43 2.20 2.70
C VAL A 5 -0.73 1.28 3.08
N CYS A 6 -1.06 0.33 2.19
CA CYS A 6 -2.09 -0.68 2.45
C CYS A 6 -1.65 -2.03 1.90
N GLY A 7 -1.58 -3.03 2.76
CA GLY A 7 -1.13 -4.37 2.42
C GLY A 7 0.28 -4.67 2.89
N TYR A 8 0.85 -5.76 2.38
CA TYR A 8 2.19 -6.22 2.71
C TYR A 8 3.20 -5.71 1.68
N HIS A 9 4.28 -5.09 2.13
CA HIS A 9 5.26 -4.47 1.23
C HIS A 9 6.72 -4.86 1.53
N GLY A 10 6.95 -6.03 2.10
CA GLY A 10 8.29 -6.56 2.35
C GLY A 10 8.80 -6.37 3.78
N TRP A 11 10.09 -6.67 4.00
CA TRP A 11 10.75 -6.73 5.31
C TRP A 11 11.78 -5.63 5.51
N HIS A 12 11.70 -4.55 4.74
CA HIS A 12 12.66 -3.46 4.80
C HIS A 12 12.28 -2.41 5.85
N ASP A 13 13.26 -1.70 6.35
CA ASP A 13 13.15 -0.73 7.45
C ASP A 13 12.05 0.31 7.27
N TRP A 14 11.90 0.84 6.06
CA TRP A 14 10.87 1.83 5.77
C TRP A 14 9.44 1.31 6.05
N TYR A 15 9.14 0.07 5.64
CA TYR A 15 7.83 -0.53 5.91
C TYR A 15 7.68 -0.92 7.38
N LEU A 16 8.71 -1.53 7.98
CA LEU A 16 8.71 -1.91 9.40
C LEU A 16 8.62 -0.67 10.32
N SER A 17 9.09 0.49 9.88
CA SER A 17 9.02 1.75 10.64
C SER A 17 7.59 2.19 11.02
N ILE A 18 6.56 1.62 10.38
CA ILE A 18 5.15 1.83 10.72
C ILE A 18 4.90 1.57 12.20
N ASP A 19 5.53 0.55 12.78
CA ASP A 19 5.33 0.15 14.17
C ASP A 19 6.31 0.76 15.17
N LEU A 20 7.21 1.67 14.75
CA LEU A 20 8.06 2.43 15.66
C LEU A 20 7.26 3.22 16.72
N ASN A 21 6.00 3.49 16.47
CA ASN A 21 5.08 4.09 17.44
C ASN A 21 4.38 3.07 18.36
N LYS A 22 4.82 1.81 18.37
CA LYS A 22 4.24 0.70 19.17
C LYS A 22 2.74 0.46 18.91
N ARG A 23 2.27 0.76 17.71
CA ARG A 23 0.84 0.65 17.36
C ARG A 23 0.43 -0.75 16.93
N LYS A 24 1.36 -1.70 16.82
CA LYS A 24 1.14 -3.09 16.40
C LYS A 24 0.29 -3.25 15.13
N ARG A 25 0.44 -2.31 14.21
CA ARG A 25 -0.34 -2.29 12.98
C ARG A 25 0.09 -3.36 11.99
N LEU A 26 1.33 -3.80 12.09
CA LEU A 26 1.89 -4.88 11.28
C LEU A 26 1.53 -6.27 11.80
N ASP A 27 1.04 -6.43 13.03
CA ASP A 27 0.69 -7.72 13.61
C ASP A 27 -0.35 -8.50 12.79
N GLN A 28 -1.19 -7.81 12.02
CA GLN A 28 -2.17 -8.42 11.14
C GLN A 28 -1.62 -8.76 9.74
N LEU A 29 -0.50 -8.16 9.35
CA LEU A 29 0.11 -8.30 8.02
C LEU A 29 1.38 -9.14 8.05
N LEU A 30 2.07 -9.14 9.18
CA LEU A 30 3.29 -9.90 9.46
C LEU A 30 3.05 -10.83 10.66
N PHE A 31 4.13 -11.26 11.32
CA PHE A 31 4.04 -12.06 12.55
C PHE A 31 3.86 -11.11 13.76
N PRO A 32 2.96 -11.44 14.69
CA PRO A 32 2.80 -10.67 15.91
C PRO A 32 4.10 -10.60 16.73
N GLY A 33 4.35 -9.45 17.35
CA GLY A 33 5.47 -9.28 18.27
C GLY A 33 6.85 -9.10 17.61
N ILE A 34 6.90 -8.75 16.32
CA ILE A 34 8.18 -8.43 15.67
C ILE A 34 8.83 -7.23 16.38
N SER A 35 10.10 -7.39 16.77
CA SER A 35 10.88 -6.31 17.37
C SER A 35 11.24 -5.26 16.31
N MET A 36 11.08 -3.99 16.67
CA MET A 36 11.52 -2.85 15.85
C MET A 36 12.94 -2.40 16.20
N ASN A 37 13.70 -3.22 16.96
CA ASN A 37 15.09 -2.93 17.28
C ASN A 37 15.94 -2.90 15.99
N GLY A 38 16.78 -1.90 15.87
CA GLY A 38 17.61 -1.70 14.67
C GLY A 38 16.96 -0.85 13.57
N ILE A 39 15.64 -0.62 13.61
CA ILE A 39 15.00 0.27 12.63
C ILE A 39 15.39 1.74 12.93
N PRO A 40 15.92 2.48 11.94
CA PRO A 40 16.31 3.86 12.11
C PRO A 40 15.16 4.76 12.56
N GLN A 41 15.34 5.49 13.66
CA GLN A 41 14.31 6.38 14.21
C GLN A 41 13.92 7.52 13.27
N GLY A 42 14.80 7.93 12.35
CA GLY A 42 14.52 8.92 11.31
C GLY A 42 13.41 8.52 10.33
N LEU A 43 13.08 7.22 10.24
CA LEU A 43 11.97 6.71 9.40
C LEU A 43 10.61 6.81 10.09
N LYS A 44 10.58 7.17 11.37
CA LYS A 44 9.33 7.27 12.13
C LYS A 44 8.34 8.23 11.46
N ASN A 45 7.10 7.78 11.30
CA ASN A 45 6.01 8.54 10.65
C ASN A 45 6.22 8.83 9.14
N SER A 46 7.21 8.25 8.48
CA SER A 46 7.36 8.36 7.02
C SER A 46 6.29 7.56 6.26
N SER A 47 5.75 6.51 6.89
CA SER A 47 4.71 5.64 6.35
C SER A 47 3.47 5.66 7.22
N ILE A 48 2.28 5.78 6.61
CA ILE A 48 0.99 5.83 7.31
C ILE A 48 0.12 4.68 6.82
N PRO A 49 -0.15 3.67 7.64
CA PRO A 49 -0.96 2.53 7.22
C PRO A 49 -2.45 2.87 7.19
N PHE A 50 -3.17 2.28 6.23
CA PHE A 50 -4.62 2.31 6.15
C PHE A 50 -5.18 0.93 5.78
N GLU A 51 -6.47 0.73 6.08
CA GLU A 51 -7.18 -0.54 5.88
C GLU A 51 -7.75 -0.62 4.46
N TYR A 52 -7.68 -1.81 3.86
CA TYR A 52 -8.27 -2.09 2.57
C TYR A 52 -9.81 -1.91 2.62
N ASN A 53 -10.39 -1.34 1.56
CA ASN A 53 -11.81 -0.96 1.48
C ASN A 53 -12.26 0.16 2.44
N ASN A 54 -11.37 0.78 3.21
CA ASN A 54 -11.71 1.89 4.11
C ASN A 54 -11.38 3.26 3.45
N TYR A 55 -12.24 3.68 2.51
CA TYR A 55 -12.03 4.93 1.77
C TYR A 55 -12.06 6.18 2.67
N ASN A 56 -12.86 6.17 3.75
CA ASN A 56 -12.92 7.31 4.66
C ASN A 56 -11.59 7.50 5.40
N GLN A 57 -10.97 6.41 5.84
CA GLN A 57 -9.67 6.45 6.51
C GLN A 57 -8.59 7.08 5.61
N ILE A 58 -8.46 6.63 4.36
CA ILE A 58 -7.45 7.21 3.45
C ILE A 58 -7.76 8.66 3.10
N LYS A 59 -9.02 9.01 2.94
CA LYS A 59 -9.44 10.40 2.71
C LYS A 59 -9.04 11.32 3.87
N ASP A 60 -9.18 10.87 5.11
CA ASP A 60 -8.77 11.63 6.29
C ASP A 60 -7.23 11.71 6.40
N ILE A 61 -6.50 10.65 6.05
CA ILE A 61 -5.04 10.67 5.97
C ILE A 61 -4.57 11.73 4.96
N VAL A 62 -5.15 11.73 3.77
CA VAL A 62 -4.81 12.72 2.71
C VAL A 62 -5.16 14.15 3.12
N LYS A 63 -6.24 14.34 3.89
CA LYS A 63 -6.63 15.66 4.39
C LYS A 63 -5.62 16.22 5.42
N ASN A 64 -5.06 15.35 6.24
CA ASN A 64 -4.27 15.74 7.42
C ASN A 64 -2.75 15.57 7.23
N ASN A 65 -2.31 15.13 6.05
CA ASN A 65 -0.89 14.90 5.77
C ASN A 65 -0.52 15.31 4.36
N ASP A 66 0.72 15.74 4.21
CA ASP A 66 1.35 15.94 2.90
C ASP A 66 1.89 14.59 2.41
N LEU A 67 1.24 14.03 1.38
CA LEU A 67 1.57 12.72 0.83
C LEU A 67 2.24 12.82 -0.54
N ALA A 68 3.39 12.17 -0.69
CA ALA A 68 4.02 11.93 -1.99
C ALA A 68 3.30 10.82 -2.76
N ALA A 69 2.92 9.74 -2.07
CA ALA A 69 2.35 8.57 -2.72
C ALA A 69 1.34 7.82 -1.83
N ILE A 70 0.47 7.05 -2.50
CA ILE A 70 -0.30 5.95 -1.92
C ILE A 70 0.23 4.67 -2.53
N LYS A 71 0.83 3.78 -1.72
CA LYS A 71 1.28 2.44 -2.13
C LYS A 71 0.36 1.38 -1.58
N MET A 72 -0.21 0.53 -2.45
CA MET A 72 -1.14 -0.51 -2.02
C MET A 72 -1.11 -1.74 -2.91
N GLU A 73 -1.48 -2.89 -2.37
CA GLU A 73 -1.82 -4.07 -3.17
C GLU A 73 -3.17 -3.85 -3.86
N VAL A 74 -3.31 -4.31 -5.10
CA VAL A 74 -4.60 -4.23 -5.83
C VAL A 74 -5.64 -5.11 -5.16
N GLN A 75 -5.22 -6.29 -4.71
CA GLN A 75 -6.04 -7.27 -4.01
C GLN A 75 -5.12 -8.22 -3.24
N ARG A 76 -5.54 -8.65 -2.07
CA ARG A 76 -4.88 -9.73 -1.32
C ARG A 76 -5.92 -10.65 -0.68
N ASN A 77 -6.42 -10.31 0.50
CA ASN A 77 -7.37 -11.12 1.24
C ASN A 77 -8.84 -10.78 0.93
N PHE A 78 -9.07 -9.59 0.35
CA PHE A 78 -10.40 -9.08 0.06
C PHE A 78 -10.48 -8.54 -1.36
N LEU A 79 -11.65 -8.69 -1.98
CA LEU A 79 -11.98 -8.02 -3.22
C LEU A 79 -12.22 -6.52 -2.99
N PRO A 80 -11.91 -5.66 -3.96
CA PRO A 80 -12.30 -4.25 -3.85
C PRO A 80 -13.82 -4.12 -3.86
N LYS A 81 -14.35 -3.34 -2.92
CA LYS A 81 -15.80 -3.09 -2.75
C LYS A 81 -16.12 -1.63 -3.04
N ASN A 82 -17.34 -1.37 -3.47
CA ASN A 82 -17.89 -0.01 -3.62
C ASN A 82 -16.99 0.91 -4.46
N ASN A 83 -16.42 0.40 -5.54
CA ASN A 83 -15.49 1.13 -6.44
C ASN A 83 -14.31 1.71 -5.67
N PHE A 84 -13.71 0.91 -4.76
CA PHE A 84 -12.64 1.38 -3.89
C PHE A 84 -11.40 1.82 -4.68
N LEU A 85 -10.94 1.02 -5.65
CA LEU A 85 -9.75 1.34 -6.46
C LEU A 85 -9.95 2.61 -7.30
N GLU A 86 -11.13 2.75 -7.92
CA GLU A 86 -11.48 3.93 -8.71
C GLU A 86 -11.57 5.19 -7.85
N LYS A 87 -12.08 5.07 -6.63
CA LYS A 87 -12.11 6.18 -5.67
C LYS A 87 -10.71 6.60 -5.24
N ILE A 88 -9.80 5.64 -5.02
CA ILE A 88 -8.38 5.92 -4.73
C ILE A 88 -7.73 6.62 -5.92
N ARG A 89 -7.91 6.11 -7.15
CA ARG A 89 -7.35 6.76 -8.35
C ARG A 89 -7.82 8.22 -8.46
N LYS A 90 -9.12 8.45 -8.37
CA LYS A 90 -9.69 9.80 -8.42
C LYS A 90 -9.20 10.71 -7.30
N LEU A 91 -8.92 10.16 -6.12
CA LEU A 91 -8.35 10.91 -5.01
C LEU A 91 -6.91 11.34 -5.32
N CYS A 92 -6.10 10.41 -5.84
CA CYS A 92 -4.72 10.65 -6.25
C CYS A 92 -4.65 11.73 -7.34
N ASP A 93 -5.48 11.62 -8.39
CA ASP A 93 -5.53 12.60 -9.49
C ASP A 93 -5.84 14.01 -8.98
N ARG A 94 -6.86 14.15 -8.14
CA ARG A 94 -7.26 15.46 -7.59
C ARG A 94 -6.22 16.08 -6.67
N LYS A 95 -5.44 15.26 -5.98
CA LYS A 95 -4.47 15.71 -4.98
C LYS A 95 -3.03 15.69 -5.49
N LYS A 96 -2.82 15.25 -6.75
CA LYS A 96 -1.50 15.09 -7.39
C LYS A 96 -0.58 14.16 -6.58
N ILE A 97 -1.16 13.09 -6.03
CA ILE A 97 -0.48 12.05 -5.27
C ILE A 97 -0.19 10.88 -6.22
N ILE A 98 1.02 10.33 -6.17
CA ILE A 98 1.41 9.16 -6.97
C ILE A 98 0.69 7.92 -6.45
N LEU A 99 -0.03 7.20 -7.32
CA LEU A 99 -0.62 5.90 -7.00
C LEU A 99 0.34 4.78 -7.43
N ILE A 100 0.77 3.97 -6.48
CA ILE A 100 1.65 2.82 -6.71
C ILE A 100 0.87 1.54 -6.38
N PHE A 101 0.68 0.67 -7.38
CA PHE A 101 0.15 -0.66 -7.14
C PHE A 101 1.28 -1.68 -6.98
N ASP A 102 1.29 -2.37 -5.84
CA ASP A 102 2.18 -3.50 -5.60
C ASP A 102 1.53 -4.77 -6.16
N GLU A 103 1.99 -5.17 -7.31
CA GLU A 103 1.55 -6.34 -8.06
C GLU A 103 2.51 -7.54 -7.91
N CYS A 104 3.40 -7.46 -6.92
CA CYS A 104 4.38 -8.52 -6.66
C CYS A 104 3.71 -9.89 -6.46
N THR A 105 2.52 -9.92 -5.87
CA THR A 105 1.76 -11.15 -5.62
C THR A 105 0.71 -11.42 -6.69
N THR A 106 0.11 -10.40 -7.27
CA THR A 106 -1.04 -10.51 -8.18
C THR A 106 -0.68 -10.45 -9.64
N GLY A 107 0.46 -9.84 -9.98
CA GLY A 107 0.89 -9.67 -11.36
C GLY A 107 1.08 -11.01 -12.09
N PHE A 108 0.66 -11.07 -13.36
CA PHE A 108 0.78 -12.20 -14.27
C PHE A 108 0.11 -13.50 -13.77
N ARG A 109 -0.93 -13.41 -12.94
CA ARG A 109 -1.69 -14.57 -12.46
C ARG A 109 -3.07 -14.69 -13.08
N GLU A 110 -3.80 -13.59 -13.19
CA GLU A 110 -5.15 -13.55 -13.78
C GLU A 110 -5.20 -12.75 -15.09
N THR A 111 -4.20 -11.93 -15.35
CA THR A 111 -4.10 -11.07 -16.53
C THR A 111 -2.69 -11.12 -17.10
N TYR A 112 -2.54 -10.78 -18.39
CA TYR A 112 -1.22 -10.54 -19.00
C TYR A 112 -0.69 -9.17 -18.56
N GLY A 113 -0.25 -9.09 -17.30
CA GLY A 113 0.20 -7.87 -16.65
C GLY A 113 -0.28 -7.80 -15.21
N GLY A 114 -0.61 -6.61 -14.74
CA GLY A 114 -1.12 -6.42 -13.38
C GLY A 114 -2.61 -6.72 -13.26
N LEU A 115 -3.02 -7.16 -12.07
CA LEU A 115 -4.44 -7.39 -11.75
C LEU A 115 -5.29 -6.11 -11.87
N HIS A 116 -4.68 -4.92 -11.78
CA HIS A 116 -5.35 -3.63 -11.99
C HIS A 116 -6.04 -3.53 -13.36
N LEU A 117 -5.55 -4.26 -14.37
CA LEU A 117 -6.16 -4.30 -15.71
C LEU A 117 -7.58 -4.87 -15.67
N LYS A 118 -7.82 -5.89 -14.82
CA LYS A 118 -9.16 -6.46 -14.58
C LYS A 118 -10.14 -5.41 -14.05
N TYR A 119 -9.68 -4.53 -13.20
CA TYR A 119 -10.48 -3.46 -12.60
C TYR A 119 -10.49 -2.16 -13.41
N LYS A 120 -9.71 -2.10 -14.50
CA LYS A 120 -9.61 -0.92 -15.38
C LYS A 120 -9.18 0.34 -14.62
N VAL A 121 -8.31 0.19 -13.65
CA VAL A 121 -7.75 1.28 -12.84
C VAL A 121 -6.24 1.31 -13.02
N ASN A 122 -5.72 2.30 -13.72
CA ASN A 122 -4.29 2.43 -13.98
C ASN A 122 -3.58 3.19 -12.85
N PRO A 123 -2.53 2.62 -12.24
CA PRO A 123 -1.65 3.34 -11.33
C PRO A 123 -0.68 4.23 -12.12
N ASP A 124 0.04 5.10 -11.42
CA ASP A 124 1.19 5.82 -11.98
C ASP A 124 2.41 4.90 -12.06
N LEU A 125 2.54 3.97 -11.10
CA LEU A 125 3.59 2.95 -11.05
C LEU A 125 3.00 1.58 -10.67
N ALA A 126 3.45 0.53 -11.32
CA ALA A 126 3.15 -0.85 -10.95
C ALA A 126 4.45 -1.61 -10.65
N ILE A 127 4.51 -2.30 -9.51
CA ILE A 127 5.68 -3.07 -9.07
C ILE A 127 5.38 -4.54 -9.29
N PHE A 128 6.20 -5.20 -10.08
CA PHE A 128 6.08 -6.64 -10.37
C PHE A 128 7.23 -7.44 -9.75
N GLY A 129 6.97 -8.70 -9.49
CA GLY A 129 7.95 -9.67 -8.98
C GLY A 129 7.39 -11.08 -9.06
N LYS A 130 7.92 -11.99 -8.29
CA LYS A 130 7.47 -13.40 -8.24
C LYS A 130 7.22 -14.01 -9.62
N ALA A 131 5.97 -14.12 -10.08
CA ALA A 131 5.63 -14.76 -11.35
C ALA A 131 6.37 -14.16 -12.57
N LEU A 132 6.63 -12.85 -12.59
CA LEU A 132 7.42 -12.22 -13.65
C LEU A 132 8.89 -12.66 -13.61
N GLY A 133 9.46 -12.86 -12.43
CA GLY A 133 10.84 -13.27 -12.23
C GLY A 133 11.07 -14.79 -12.21
N ASN A 134 10.11 -15.59 -12.65
CA ASN A 134 10.15 -17.05 -12.63
C ASN A 134 10.25 -17.65 -11.21
N GLY A 135 9.54 -17.10 -10.29
CA GLY A 135 9.41 -17.56 -8.90
C GLY A 135 9.98 -16.61 -7.90
#